data_b99493376588f36956d0d0949317e3b2
#
_entry.id   b99493376588f36956d0d0949317e3b2
#
_cell.length_a   1.000
_cell.length_b   1.000
_cell.length_c   1.000
_cell.angle_alpha   90.00
_cell.angle_beta   90.00
_cell.angle_gamma   90.00
#
_symmetry.space_group_name_H-M   'P 1'
#
loop_
_entity.id
_entity.type
_entity.pdbx_description
1 polymer ?
#
loop_
_entity_poly.entity_id
_entity_poly.type
_entity_poly.pdbx_seq_one_letter_code
_entity_poly.pdbx_strand_id
1 'polypeptide(L)'
;NKFGFFPSVAAGWRLSEEQFFKEAESLSFIDNLKLKASYGILGNNNIGNYPYQSTYALGKAMNYVFGGVYTQGAAVTTYVDPTLKWEKTRTTDVGIETAFWKNKLTFNAAYFYRKTTDILYKPSASYSSIFGLALSQVNTGSLENKGWEFEIGHQNKVGEFSYHVNGNFSIIKNKVISLGVGDVEQKSGMIGNGSNLFLGYPMNMFYGYKTDGVFLTDEEVKEWHDQSKIAPNSKAGDLRYVDISGDGKVDEADKAYLGSKIPQYTFGLGLG
;
A
#
# COMPACT_ATOMS: atom_id res chain seq x y z
N ASN A 1 11.21 10.72 20.46
CA ASN A 1 11.85 11.97 19.99
C ASN A 1 10.78 12.98 19.58
N LYS A 2 10.81 14.20 20.16
CA LYS A 2 9.91 15.30 19.80
C LYS A 2 10.22 15.89 18.42
N PHE A 3 11.45 15.81 17.99
CA PHE A 3 11.94 16.42 16.75
C PHE A 3 12.52 15.36 15.82
N GLY A 4 12.29 15.54 14.54
CA GLY A 4 12.86 14.75 13.44
C GLY A 4 13.52 15.67 12.42
N PHE A 5 14.60 15.22 11.79
CA PHE A 5 15.23 15.91 10.67
C PHE A 5 14.84 15.23 9.37
N PHE A 6 14.22 15.99 8.47
CA PHE A 6 13.64 15.50 7.21
C PHE A 6 14.14 16.33 6.03
N PRO A 7 15.38 16.08 5.57
CA PRO A 7 15.97 16.82 4.48
C PRO A 7 15.35 16.47 3.14
N SER A 8 15.38 17.45 2.23
CA SER A 8 15.03 17.24 0.83
C SER A 8 15.94 18.07 -0.08
N VAL A 9 16.17 17.57 -1.28
CA VAL A 9 16.91 18.22 -2.34
C VAL A 9 16.20 17.99 -3.66
N ALA A 10 16.15 19.00 -4.52
CA ALA A 10 15.62 18.90 -5.86
C ALA A 10 16.52 19.66 -6.84
N ALA A 11 16.63 19.12 -8.04
CA ALA A 11 17.35 19.72 -9.15
C ALA A 11 16.50 19.67 -10.42
N GLY A 12 16.61 20.71 -11.23
CA GLY A 12 15.98 20.77 -12.54
C GLY A 12 16.93 21.39 -13.55
N TRP A 13 17.03 20.76 -14.71
CA TRP A 13 17.86 21.24 -15.82
C TRP A 13 17.01 21.47 -17.05
N ARG A 14 16.95 22.72 -17.48
CA ARG A 14 16.25 23.15 -18.71
C ARG A 14 17.19 23.03 -19.89
N LEU A 15 17.24 21.87 -20.50
CA LEU A 15 18.08 21.60 -21.67
C LEU A 15 17.74 22.51 -22.84
N SER A 16 16.47 22.84 -23.03
CA SER A 16 16.03 23.76 -24.10
C SER A 16 16.56 25.18 -23.98
N GLU A 17 17.09 25.59 -22.82
CA GLU A 17 17.70 26.92 -22.63
C GLU A 17 19.21 26.94 -22.87
N GLU A 18 19.84 25.78 -23.00
CA GLU A 18 21.26 25.65 -23.21
C GLU A 18 21.64 26.08 -24.65
N GLN A 19 22.83 26.67 -24.79
CA GLN A 19 23.31 27.22 -26.07
C GLN A 19 23.42 26.13 -27.16
N PHE A 20 23.98 24.96 -26.79
CA PHE A 20 24.11 23.84 -27.73
C PHE A 20 22.76 23.34 -28.25
N PHE A 21 21.69 23.50 -27.44
CA PHE A 21 20.34 23.09 -27.81
C PHE A 21 19.70 24.12 -28.75
N LYS A 22 19.87 25.40 -28.45
CA LYS A 22 19.35 26.51 -29.25
C LYS A 22 20.00 26.64 -30.62
N GLU A 23 21.26 26.25 -30.73
CA GLU A 23 22.00 26.25 -32.00
C GLU A 23 21.68 25.06 -32.91
N ALA A 24 21.03 24.03 -32.39
CA ALA A 24 20.65 22.85 -33.15
C ALA A 24 19.32 23.05 -33.88
N GLU A 25 19.37 23.50 -35.16
CA GLU A 25 18.18 23.71 -35.98
C GLU A 25 17.23 22.51 -36.01
N SER A 26 17.76 21.30 -35.96
CA SER A 26 16.97 20.05 -35.92
C SER A 26 16.09 19.92 -34.69
N LEU A 27 16.35 20.66 -33.60
CA LEU A 27 15.60 20.64 -32.35
C LEU A 27 14.66 21.84 -32.20
N SER A 28 14.54 22.71 -33.21
CA SER A 28 13.74 23.94 -33.17
C SER A 28 12.23 23.73 -32.93
N PHE A 29 11.74 22.51 -33.12
CA PHE A 29 10.35 22.15 -32.84
C PHE A 29 10.07 21.87 -31.35
N ILE A 30 11.13 21.77 -30.52
CA ILE A 30 11.03 21.52 -29.07
C ILE A 30 11.11 22.88 -28.36
N ASP A 31 10.01 23.33 -27.78
CA ASP A 31 9.93 24.60 -27.07
C ASP A 31 10.44 24.51 -25.64
N ASN A 32 10.23 23.35 -25.00
CA ASN A 32 10.71 23.10 -23.66
C ASN A 32 11.16 21.64 -23.51
N LEU A 33 12.33 21.47 -22.95
CA LEU A 33 12.85 20.19 -22.52
C LEU A 33 13.53 20.37 -21.17
N LYS A 34 12.91 19.83 -20.12
CA LYS A 34 13.42 19.93 -18.76
C LYS A 34 13.51 18.56 -18.11
N LEU A 35 14.66 18.25 -17.56
CA LEU A 35 14.87 17.11 -16.67
C LEU A 35 14.70 17.58 -15.24
N LYS A 36 14.08 16.74 -14.40
CA LYS A 36 13.91 17.00 -12.97
C LYS A 36 14.21 15.76 -12.16
N ALA A 37 14.82 15.97 -11.01
CA ALA A 37 15.06 14.92 -10.04
C ALA A 37 14.90 15.48 -8.63
N SER A 38 14.32 14.72 -7.74
CA SER A 38 14.22 15.08 -6.34
C SER A 38 14.42 13.86 -5.43
N TYR A 39 14.96 14.13 -4.27
CA TYR A 39 15.06 13.17 -3.18
C TYR A 39 14.69 13.84 -1.87
N GLY A 40 13.85 13.20 -1.07
CA GLY A 40 13.45 13.75 0.22
C GLY A 40 13.07 12.67 1.23
N ILE A 41 13.14 13.05 2.48
CA ILE A 41 12.67 12.24 3.60
C ILE A 41 11.52 12.98 4.26
N LEU A 42 10.39 12.31 4.41
CA LEU A 42 9.22 12.81 5.12
C LEU A 42 9.06 12.02 6.42
N GLY A 43 8.62 12.69 7.47
CA GLY A 43 8.30 12.07 8.75
C GLY A 43 6.81 12.12 9.05
N ASN A 44 6.30 11.05 9.64
CA ASN A 44 4.94 10.99 10.17
C ASN A 44 4.99 10.50 11.62
N ASN A 45 4.26 11.20 12.51
CA ASN A 45 4.13 10.84 13.93
C ASN A 45 2.68 10.85 14.39
N ASN A 46 1.75 10.53 13.52
CA ASN A 46 0.31 10.51 13.86
C ASN A 46 -0.04 9.32 14.77
N ILE A 47 0.32 9.42 16.03
CA ILE A 47 0.21 8.36 17.04
C ILE A 47 -0.64 8.74 18.26
N GLY A 48 -1.32 9.88 18.20
CA GLY A 48 -2.06 10.42 19.35
C GLY A 48 -1.15 11.04 20.42
N ASN A 49 -1.75 11.36 21.57
CA ASN A 49 -1.04 12.03 22.65
C ASN A 49 -0.41 11.03 23.62
N TYR A 50 0.86 11.23 23.96
CA TYR A 50 1.60 10.50 24.99
C TYR A 50 1.66 8.96 24.85
N PRO A 51 1.76 8.36 23.64
CA PRO A 51 1.76 6.90 23.49
C PRO A 51 3.00 6.22 24.08
N TYR A 52 4.00 6.99 24.47
CA TYR A 52 5.24 6.53 25.10
C TYR A 52 5.16 6.49 26.64
N GLN A 53 4.02 6.89 27.23
CA GLN A 53 3.82 6.86 28.66
C GLN A 53 3.05 5.61 29.08
N SER A 54 3.64 4.88 30.00
CA SER A 54 2.95 3.79 30.69
C SER A 54 1.97 4.36 31.71
N THR A 55 0.74 3.88 31.69
CA THR A 55 -0.32 4.30 32.60
C THR A 55 -0.79 3.14 33.46
N TYR A 56 -1.16 3.44 34.71
CA TYR A 56 -1.83 2.47 35.55
C TYR A 56 -3.34 2.50 35.27
N ALA A 57 -3.88 1.34 34.99
CA ALA A 57 -5.33 1.15 34.97
C ALA A 57 -5.85 0.96 36.37
N LEU A 58 -6.91 1.70 36.69
CA LEU A 58 -7.66 1.60 37.93
C LEU A 58 -9.09 1.12 37.63
N GLY A 59 -9.71 0.43 38.51
CA GLY A 59 -11.12 0.03 38.34
C GLY A 59 -11.46 -1.33 38.90
N LYS A 60 -12.71 -1.70 38.79
CA LYS A 60 -13.26 -2.93 39.41
C LYS A 60 -12.50 -4.20 39.03
N ALA A 61 -11.99 -4.29 37.80
CA ALA A 61 -11.22 -5.44 37.32
C ALA A 61 -9.83 -5.56 37.98
N MET A 62 -9.33 -4.49 38.62
CA MET A 62 -8.04 -4.45 39.30
C MET A 62 -8.20 -4.59 40.82
N ASN A 63 -9.43 -4.61 41.34
CA ASN A 63 -9.67 -4.70 42.76
C ASN A 63 -9.35 -6.10 43.28
N TYR A 64 -8.82 -6.17 44.48
CA TYR A 64 -8.54 -7.41 45.19
C TYR A 64 -9.27 -7.42 46.54
N VAL A 65 -9.57 -8.61 47.05
CA VAL A 65 -10.22 -8.78 48.34
C VAL A 65 -9.19 -9.20 49.38
N PHE A 66 -8.94 -8.36 50.37
CA PHE A 66 -8.10 -8.67 51.53
C PHE A 66 -8.96 -8.73 52.76
N GLY A 67 -8.98 -9.89 53.47
CA GLY A 67 -9.75 -10.07 54.69
C GLY A 67 -11.24 -9.76 54.54
N GLY A 68 -11.84 -10.01 53.39
CA GLY A 68 -13.24 -9.71 53.09
C GLY A 68 -13.52 -8.26 52.65
N VAL A 69 -12.50 -7.42 52.58
CA VAL A 69 -12.63 -5.99 52.15
C VAL A 69 -12.14 -5.78 50.72
N TYR A 70 -12.97 -5.14 49.91
CA TYR A 70 -12.57 -4.70 48.57
C TYR A 70 -11.52 -3.59 48.67
N THR A 71 -10.34 -3.88 48.14
CA THR A 71 -9.23 -2.91 48.06
C THR A 71 -9.00 -2.56 46.59
N GLN A 72 -8.93 -1.26 46.31
CA GLN A 72 -8.65 -0.79 44.96
C GLN A 72 -7.21 -1.11 44.57
N GLY A 73 -7.06 -1.87 43.48
CA GLY A 73 -5.77 -2.16 42.91
C GLY A 73 -5.47 -1.29 41.71
N ALA A 74 -4.19 -1.30 41.31
CA ALA A 74 -3.69 -0.66 40.11
C ALA A 74 -2.75 -1.62 39.35
N ALA A 75 -2.86 -1.67 38.07
CA ALA A 75 -1.97 -2.49 37.23
C ALA A 75 -1.61 -1.80 35.95
N VAL A 76 -0.41 -2.07 35.43
CA VAL A 76 -0.04 -1.72 34.07
C VAL A 76 -0.71 -2.75 33.14
N THR A 77 -1.55 -2.29 32.23
CA THR A 77 -2.30 -3.15 31.29
C THR A 77 -1.81 -3.01 29.85
N THR A 78 -0.93 -2.04 29.59
CA THR A 78 -0.41 -1.75 28.26
C THR A 78 1.10 -1.66 28.27
N TYR A 79 1.75 -2.44 27.42
CA TYR A 79 3.17 -2.31 27.13
C TYR A 79 3.40 -1.15 26.18
N VAL A 80 4.34 -0.30 26.52
CA VAL A 80 4.73 0.88 25.75
C VAL A 80 6.15 0.71 25.26
N ASP A 81 6.37 0.95 23.97
CA ASP A 81 7.71 0.93 23.38
C ASP A 81 8.45 2.24 23.69
N PRO A 82 9.51 2.22 24.55
CA PRO A 82 10.28 3.42 24.86
C PRO A 82 11.12 3.91 23.68
N THR A 83 11.28 3.10 22.65
CA THR A 83 12.11 3.41 21.46
C THR A 83 11.31 4.00 20.30
N LEU A 84 10.05 4.35 20.54
CA LEU A 84 9.14 4.86 19.53
C LEU A 84 9.74 6.01 18.72
N LYS A 85 9.70 5.89 17.40
CA LYS A 85 10.31 6.80 16.43
C LYS A 85 9.26 7.34 15.46
N TRP A 86 9.64 8.36 14.70
CA TRP A 86 8.89 8.81 13.54
C TRP A 86 8.92 7.75 12.46
N GLU A 87 7.78 7.49 11.85
CA GLU A 87 7.68 6.81 10.57
C GLU A 87 8.39 7.67 9.51
N LYS A 88 9.17 7.04 8.64
CA LYS A 88 9.97 7.73 7.62
C LYS A 88 9.62 7.25 6.22
N THR A 89 9.27 8.19 5.36
CA THR A 89 9.09 7.94 3.94
C THR A 89 10.21 8.59 3.16
N ARG A 90 11.03 7.78 2.49
CA ARG A 90 12.03 8.23 1.52
C ARG A 90 11.38 8.26 0.16
N THR A 91 11.45 9.40 -0.50
CA THR A 91 10.87 9.63 -1.83
C THR A 91 11.97 10.00 -2.80
N THR A 92 11.99 9.36 -3.96
CA THR A 92 12.82 9.69 -5.11
C THR A 92 11.91 9.89 -6.30
N ASP A 93 12.01 11.04 -6.96
CA ASP A 93 11.25 11.35 -8.16
C ASP A 93 12.23 11.77 -9.26
N VAL A 94 12.04 11.23 -10.47
CA VAL A 94 12.79 11.60 -11.67
C VAL A 94 11.80 11.79 -12.80
N GLY A 95 11.92 12.86 -13.56
CA GLY A 95 10.96 13.12 -14.64
C GLY A 95 11.50 14.02 -15.73
N ILE A 96 10.74 14.04 -16.81
CA ILE A 96 10.94 14.87 -17.99
C ILE A 96 9.67 15.67 -18.24
N GLU A 97 9.84 16.94 -18.56
CA GLU A 97 8.77 17.85 -19.00
C GLU A 97 9.13 18.35 -20.40
N THR A 98 8.23 18.19 -21.35
CA THR A 98 8.46 18.57 -22.74
C THR A 98 7.29 19.35 -23.31
N ALA A 99 7.61 20.28 -24.22
CA ALA A 99 6.63 20.98 -25.01
C ALA A 99 7.15 21.14 -26.46
N PHE A 100 6.24 21.03 -27.41
CA PHE A 100 6.55 21.00 -28.83
C PHE A 100 5.63 21.95 -29.62
N TRP A 101 6.13 22.45 -30.76
CA TRP A 101 5.37 23.22 -31.76
C TRP A 101 4.62 24.43 -31.18
N LYS A 102 5.35 25.31 -30.49
CA LYS A 102 4.80 26.48 -29.81
C LYS A 102 3.78 26.11 -28.73
N ASN A 103 4.16 25.11 -27.92
CA ASN A 103 3.34 24.53 -26.82
C ASN A 103 2.01 23.94 -27.29
N LYS A 104 1.90 23.54 -28.55
CA LYS A 104 0.69 22.83 -29.02
C LYS A 104 0.58 21.43 -28.52
N LEU A 105 1.71 20.75 -28.29
CA LEU A 105 1.79 19.44 -27.70
C LEU A 105 2.69 19.50 -26.46
N THR A 106 2.22 18.97 -25.37
CA THR A 106 2.99 18.76 -24.13
C THR A 106 3.04 17.29 -23.79
N PHE A 107 4.18 16.82 -23.30
CA PHE A 107 4.32 15.47 -22.77
C PHE A 107 5.21 15.51 -21.55
N ASN A 108 4.68 14.97 -20.44
CA ASN A 108 5.37 14.83 -19.18
C ASN A 108 5.42 13.36 -18.79
N ALA A 109 6.57 12.92 -18.29
CA ALA A 109 6.71 11.58 -17.73
C ALA A 109 7.51 11.67 -16.44
N ALA A 110 7.08 10.97 -15.42
CA ALA A 110 7.77 10.89 -14.14
C ALA A 110 7.78 9.48 -13.61
N TYR A 111 8.90 9.07 -13.03
CA TYR A 111 9.04 7.88 -12.23
C TYR A 111 9.18 8.28 -10.77
N PHE A 112 8.43 7.63 -9.90
CA PHE A 112 8.57 7.81 -8.46
C PHE A 112 8.87 6.49 -7.75
N TYR A 113 9.65 6.60 -6.69
CA TYR A 113 9.92 5.52 -5.75
C TYR A 113 9.78 6.05 -4.33
N ARG A 114 8.89 5.43 -3.54
CA ARG A 114 8.63 5.78 -2.15
C ARG A 114 8.76 4.56 -1.27
N LYS A 115 9.63 4.63 -0.28
CA LYS A 115 9.80 3.58 0.72
C LYS A 115 9.50 4.13 2.11
N THR A 116 8.45 3.61 2.72
CA THR A 116 8.09 3.91 4.11
C THR A 116 8.66 2.84 5.02
N THR A 117 9.36 3.26 6.05
CA THR A 117 9.99 2.41 7.07
C THR A 117 9.56 2.86 8.46
N ASP A 118 9.76 1.99 9.45
CA ASP A 118 9.38 2.27 10.84
C ASP A 118 7.88 2.63 10.96
N ILE A 119 7.02 1.95 10.19
CA ILE A 119 5.58 2.22 10.15
C ILE A 119 5.00 2.07 11.55
N LEU A 120 4.26 3.07 11.98
CA LEU A 120 3.60 3.13 13.27
C LEU A 120 2.33 2.29 13.23
N TYR A 121 2.39 1.11 13.81
CA TYR A 121 1.32 0.14 13.78
C TYR A 121 1.01 -0.39 15.18
N LYS A 122 -0.26 -0.62 15.47
CA LYS A 122 -0.70 -1.29 16.69
C LYS A 122 -0.97 -2.76 16.36
N PRO A 123 -0.09 -3.68 16.77
CA PRO A 123 -0.28 -5.10 16.49
C PRO A 123 -1.56 -5.61 17.16
N SER A 124 -2.41 -6.32 16.41
CA SER A 124 -3.72 -6.74 16.90
C SER A 124 -3.81 -8.21 17.32
N ALA A 125 -2.89 -9.07 16.87
CA ALA A 125 -3.11 -10.51 16.98
C ALA A 125 -1.87 -11.40 17.23
N SER A 126 -0.68 -10.85 17.38
CA SER A 126 0.55 -11.66 17.29
C SER A 126 1.19 -12.04 18.62
N TYR A 127 0.52 -11.78 19.74
CA TYR A 127 1.12 -12.03 21.03
C TYR A 127 0.34 -13.12 21.77
N SER A 128 1.11 -14.00 22.41
CA SER A 128 0.53 -14.97 23.31
C SER A 128 -0.28 -14.28 24.42
N SER A 129 -1.45 -14.77 24.73
CA SER A 129 -2.28 -14.31 25.86
C SER A 129 -1.54 -14.38 27.20
N ILE A 130 -0.49 -15.21 27.29
CA ILE A 130 0.40 -15.32 28.47
C ILE A 130 1.18 -14.00 28.72
N PHE A 131 1.38 -13.16 27.69
CA PHE A 131 2.04 -11.87 27.87
C PHE A 131 1.26 -10.93 28.79
N GLY A 132 -0.07 -11.05 28.87
CA GLY A 132 -0.93 -10.36 29.81
C GLY A 132 -1.05 -8.84 29.65
N LEU A 133 -0.37 -8.24 28.67
CA LEU A 133 -0.42 -6.81 28.40
C LEU A 133 -0.89 -6.55 26.97
N ALA A 134 -1.70 -5.52 26.78
CA ALA A 134 -1.97 -5.00 25.46
C ALA A 134 -0.74 -4.25 24.92
N LEU A 135 -0.47 -4.35 23.61
CA LEU A 135 0.58 -3.55 23.01
C LEU A 135 0.05 -2.17 22.60
N SER A 136 0.87 -1.17 22.85
CA SER A 136 0.72 0.15 22.22
C SER A 136 1.23 0.12 20.79
N GLN A 137 1.31 1.27 20.15
CA GLN A 137 1.95 1.40 18.85
C GLN A 137 3.43 1.08 18.94
N VAL A 138 3.94 0.42 17.91
CA VAL A 138 5.37 0.12 17.74
C VAL A 138 5.79 0.51 16.32
N ASN A 139 7.07 0.83 16.16
CA ASN A 139 7.62 1.02 14.82
C ASN A 139 7.93 -0.34 14.22
N THR A 140 7.18 -0.71 13.20
CA THR A 140 7.29 -2.02 12.58
C THR A 140 6.95 -1.96 11.11
N GLY A 141 7.45 -2.90 10.35
CA GLY A 141 7.12 -3.03 8.95
C GLY A 141 7.70 -1.98 8.03
N SER A 142 7.61 -2.28 6.76
CA SER A 142 7.96 -1.36 5.68
C SER A 142 7.14 -1.61 4.42
N LEU A 143 6.89 -0.54 3.68
CA LEU A 143 6.06 -0.50 2.49
C LEU A 143 6.82 0.19 1.36
N GLU A 144 6.65 -0.31 0.14
CA GLU A 144 7.18 0.28 -1.08
C GLU A 144 6.04 0.67 -2.02
N ASN A 145 6.12 1.87 -2.56
CA ASN A 145 5.28 2.34 -3.65
C ASN A 145 6.20 2.85 -4.76
N LYS A 146 5.99 2.39 -5.99
CA LYS A 146 6.70 2.88 -7.16
C LYS A 146 5.80 2.89 -8.37
N GLY A 147 6.10 3.78 -9.30
CA GLY A 147 5.26 3.89 -10.47
C GLY A 147 5.75 4.89 -11.48
N TRP A 148 4.98 4.96 -12.55
CA TRP A 148 5.13 5.91 -13.63
C TRP A 148 3.87 6.75 -13.74
N GLU A 149 4.07 8.02 -14.00
CA GLU A 149 3.01 8.98 -14.28
C GLU A 149 3.30 9.60 -15.63
N PHE A 150 2.32 9.63 -16.52
CA PHE A 150 2.38 10.21 -17.85
C PHE A 150 1.25 11.21 -18.01
N GLU A 151 1.56 12.32 -18.64
CA GLU A 151 0.59 13.34 -19.00
C GLU A 151 0.87 13.80 -20.43
N ILE A 152 -0.17 13.87 -21.24
CA ILE A 152 -0.13 14.41 -22.60
C ILE A 152 -1.18 15.49 -22.75
N GLY A 153 -0.81 16.63 -23.28
CA GLY A 153 -1.71 17.73 -23.57
C GLY A 153 -1.57 18.16 -25.03
N HIS A 154 -2.70 18.38 -25.69
CA HIS A 154 -2.72 18.98 -27.00
C HIS A 154 -3.69 20.16 -27.02
N GLN A 155 -3.22 21.31 -27.52
CA GLN A 155 -4.04 22.49 -27.71
C GLN A 155 -3.79 23.13 -29.08
N ASN A 156 -4.84 23.60 -29.71
CA ASN A 156 -4.71 24.31 -30.95
C ASN A 156 -5.87 25.33 -31.15
N LYS A 157 -5.62 26.29 -31.98
CA LYS A 157 -6.60 27.28 -32.43
C LYS A 157 -6.66 27.31 -33.94
N VAL A 158 -7.86 27.13 -34.51
CA VAL A 158 -8.11 27.17 -35.96
C VAL A 158 -9.21 28.21 -36.22
N GLY A 159 -8.83 29.36 -36.68
CA GLY A 159 -9.72 30.52 -36.80
C GLY A 159 -10.18 31.00 -35.41
N GLU A 160 -11.49 31.06 -35.19
CA GLU A 160 -12.09 31.38 -33.87
C GLU A 160 -12.26 30.21 -32.96
N PHE A 161 -12.16 28.98 -33.48
CA PHE A 161 -12.31 27.75 -32.71
C PHE A 161 -11.00 27.39 -32.00
N SER A 162 -11.04 27.26 -30.69
CA SER A 162 -9.93 26.78 -29.87
C SER A 162 -10.37 25.51 -29.12
N TYR A 163 -9.47 24.56 -29.02
CA TYR A 163 -9.71 23.33 -28.27
C TYR A 163 -8.47 22.90 -27.49
N HIS A 164 -8.70 22.14 -26.44
CA HIS A 164 -7.63 21.44 -25.72
C HIS A 164 -8.06 20.01 -25.36
N VAL A 165 -7.10 19.12 -25.41
CA VAL A 165 -7.27 17.70 -25.02
C VAL A 165 -6.15 17.36 -24.05
N ASN A 166 -6.50 16.83 -22.90
CA ASN A 166 -5.53 16.39 -21.89
C ASN A 166 -5.78 14.93 -21.55
N GLY A 167 -4.73 14.12 -21.54
CA GLY A 167 -4.76 12.74 -21.10
C GLY A 167 -3.75 12.53 -20.00
N ASN A 168 -4.10 11.74 -18.99
CA ASN A 168 -3.14 11.27 -18.00
C ASN A 168 -3.25 9.75 -17.84
N PHE A 169 -2.14 9.13 -17.51
CA PHE A 169 -2.05 7.71 -17.25
C PHE A 169 -1.02 7.46 -16.16
N SER A 170 -1.37 6.64 -15.17
CA SER A 170 -0.43 6.25 -14.13
C SER A 170 -0.45 4.75 -13.88
N ILE A 171 0.72 4.23 -13.55
CA ILE A 171 0.97 2.85 -13.17
C ILE A 171 1.56 2.88 -11.77
N ILE A 172 0.88 2.28 -10.79
CA ILE A 172 1.30 2.26 -9.39
C ILE A 172 1.43 0.83 -8.90
N LYS A 173 2.58 0.49 -8.34
CA LYS A 173 2.83 -0.79 -7.67
C LYS A 173 3.09 -0.55 -6.21
N ASN A 174 2.26 -1.17 -5.36
CA ASN A 174 2.37 -1.17 -3.91
C ASN A 174 2.85 -2.54 -3.45
N LYS A 175 3.78 -2.60 -2.48
CA LYS A 175 4.32 -3.85 -1.96
C LYS A 175 4.68 -3.74 -0.49
N VAL A 176 4.21 -4.69 0.31
CA VAL A 176 4.68 -4.89 1.69
C VAL A 176 6.06 -5.54 1.66
N ILE A 177 7.07 -4.88 2.23
CA ILE A 177 8.46 -5.34 2.23
C ILE A 177 8.81 -6.07 3.52
N SER A 178 8.26 -5.62 4.65
CA SER A 178 8.35 -6.33 5.91
C SER A 178 7.11 -6.03 6.76
N LEU A 179 6.69 -7.00 7.52
CA LEU A 179 5.57 -6.87 8.45
C LEU A 179 6.06 -6.47 9.85
N GLY A 180 7.35 -6.69 10.11
CA GLY A 180 7.97 -6.47 11.39
C GLY A 180 7.55 -7.50 12.42
N VAL A 181 6.80 -7.09 13.44
CA VAL A 181 6.36 -8.02 14.48
C VAL A 181 5.11 -8.79 14.01
N GLY A 182 5.14 -10.11 14.11
CA GLY A 182 3.97 -10.96 13.86
C GLY A 182 3.94 -11.59 12.46
N ASP A 183 5.09 -11.79 11.87
CA ASP A 183 5.22 -12.58 10.64
C ASP A 183 4.82 -14.04 10.93
N VAL A 184 3.71 -14.48 10.35
CA VAL A 184 3.19 -15.85 10.51
C VAL A 184 2.95 -16.44 9.13
N GLU A 185 3.51 -17.63 8.90
CA GLU A 185 3.20 -18.40 7.71
C GLU A 185 1.77 -18.94 7.79
N GLN A 186 0.98 -18.65 6.77
CA GLN A 186 -0.38 -19.14 6.64
C GLN A 186 -0.38 -20.56 6.03
N LYS A 187 -1.48 -21.28 6.13
CA LYS A 187 -1.62 -22.60 5.49
C LYS A 187 -1.39 -22.56 3.99
N SER A 188 -1.68 -21.44 3.34
CA SER A 188 -1.40 -21.19 1.93
C SER A 188 0.08 -20.97 1.59
N GLY A 189 0.99 -21.06 2.57
CA GLY A 189 2.41 -20.74 2.40
C GLY A 189 2.73 -19.24 2.31
N MET A 190 1.75 -18.37 2.42
CA MET A 190 1.94 -16.92 2.41
C MET A 190 2.30 -16.41 3.82
N ILE A 191 3.30 -15.52 3.90
CA ILE A 191 3.70 -14.92 5.18
C ILE A 191 2.86 -13.67 5.43
N GLY A 192 2.06 -13.68 6.48
CA GLY A 192 1.15 -12.60 6.83
C GLY A 192 1.16 -12.29 8.33
N ASN A 193 0.39 -11.29 8.73
CA ASN A 193 0.24 -10.87 10.14
C ASN A 193 -1.11 -11.27 10.75
N GLY A 194 -1.77 -12.29 10.20
CA GLY A 194 -3.10 -12.73 10.65
C GLY A 194 -4.25 -11.83 10.17
N SER A 195 -3.96 -10.79 9.38
CA SER A 195 -4.95 -9.94 8.70
C SER A 195 -4.72 -10.01 7.18
N ASN A 196 -5.18 -9.01 6.43
CA ASN A 196 -4.99 -8.96 4.97
C ASN A 196 -3.66 -8.31 4.54
N LEU A 197 -2.63 -8.34 5.39
CA LEU A 197 -1.28 -7.88 5.07
C LEU A 197 -0.37 -9.09 4.89
N PHE A 198 0.26 -9.19 3.73
CA PHE A 198 1.15 -10.29 3.37
C PHE A 198 2.45 -9.76 2.78
N LEU A 199 3.55 -10.40 3.18
CA LEU A 199 4.88 -10.08 2.68
C LEU A 199 4.97 -10.29 1.17
N GLY A 200 5.44 -9.28 0.46
CA GLY A 200 5.59 -9.34 -1.00
C GLY A 200 4.35 -8.95 -1.81
N TYR A 201 3.22 -8.76 -1.17
CA TYR A 201 1.94 -8.42 -1.80
C TYR A 201 1.53 -6.96 -1.55
N PRO A 202 0.57 -6.42 -2.30
CA PRO A 202 0.03 -5.09 -2.04
C PRO A 202 -0.68 -5.01 -0.68
N MET A 203 -0.62 -3.84 -0.08
CA MET A 203 -1.44 -3.53 1.11
C MET A 203 -2.93 -3.60 0.75
N ASN A 204 -3.76 -4.10 1.66
CA ASN A 204 -5.22 -4.23 1.46
C ASN A 204 -5.59 -5.06 0.22
N MET A 205 -4.93 -6.18 0.02
CA MET A 205 -5.27 -7.11 -1.06
C MET A 205 -6.57 -7.87 -0.80
N PHE A 206 -7.17 -8.40 -1.86
CA PHE A 206 -8.17 -9.44 -1.75
C PHE A 206 -7.47 -10.79 -1.57
N TYR A 207 -7.77 -11.46 -0.46
CA TYR A 207 -7.25 -12.76 -0.12
C TYR A 207 -8.42 -13.72 0.13
N GLY A 208 -8.50 -14.81 -0.62
CA GLY A 208 -9.63 -15.72 -0.58
C GLY A 208 -9.51 -16.85 -1.57
N TYR A 209 -10.61 -17.53 -1.84
CA TYR A 209 -10.68 -18.67 -2.73
C TYR A 209 -10.87 -18.22 -4.19
N LYS A 210 -10.07 -18.82 -5.09
CA LYS A 210 -10.21 -18.62 -6.53
C LYS A 210 -11.33 -19.49 -7.05
N THR A 211 -12.14 -18.98 -7.98
CA THR A 211 -13.21 -19.72 -8.65
C THR A 211 -12.85 -20.06 -10.08
N ASP A 212 -13.37 -21.18 -10.57
CA ASP A 212 -13.25 -21.66 -11.94
C ASP A 212 -14.65 -21.90 -12.56
N GLY A 213 -15.49 -20.86 -12.50
CA GLY A 213 -16.85 -20.91 -13.02
C GLY A 213 -17.87 -21.49 -12.05
N VAL A 214 -18.92 -22.12 -12.60
CA VAL A 214 -20.03 -22.72 -11.88
C VAL A 214 -20.20 -24.17 -12.31
N PHE A 215 -20.77 -24.98 -11.42
CA PHE A 215 -21.17 -26.35 -11.77
C PHE A 215 -22.36 -26.33 -12.73
N LEU A 216 -22.29 -27.08 -13.81
CA LEU A 216 -23.40 -27.19 -14.77
C LEU A 216 -24.37 -28.31 -14.37
N THR A 217 -23.88 -29.35 -13.71
CA THR A 217 -24.66 -30.50 -13.27
C THR A 217 -24.28 -30.94 -11.83
N ASP A 218 -25.15 -31.71 -11.20
CA ASP A 218 -24.86 -32.29 -9.87
C ASP A 218 -23.83 -33.44 -9.95
N GLU A 219 -23.64 -34.02 -11.13
CA GLU A 219 -22.58 -35.00 -11.40
C GLU A 219 -21.20 -34.34 -11.35
N GLU A 220 -21.02 -33.15 -11.95
CA GLU A 220 -19.78 -32.39 -11.86
C GLU A 220 -19.40 -32.07 -10.42
N VAL A 221 -20.37 -31.82 -9.54
CA VAL A 221 -20.08 -31.57 -8.11
C VAL A 221 -19.42 -32.76 -7.44
N LYS A 222 -19.85 -33.98 -7.82
CA LYS A 222 -19.32 -35.23 -7.23
C LYS A 222 -17.92 -35.59 -7.76
N GLU A 223 -17.61 -35.14 -8.98
CA GLU A 223 -16.31 -35.40 -9.63
C GLU A 223 -15.27 -34.31 -9.30
N TRP A 224 -15.74 -33.17 -8.76
CA TRP A 224 -14.87 -32.05 -8.39
C TRP A 224 -14.14 -32.30 -7.05
N HIS A 225 -13.14 -31.47 -6.77
CA HIS A 225 -12.47 -31.45 -5.47
C HIS A 225 -13.45 -31.21 -4.33
N ASP A 226 -13.23 -31.85 -3.18
CA ASP A 226 -14.10 -31.69 -2.01
C ASP A 226 -14.04 -30.25 -1.48
N GLN A 227 -15.07 -29.45 -1.77
CA GLN A 227 -15.22 -28.07 -1.28
C GLN A 227 -16.22 -27.95 -0.12
N SER A 228 -16.61 -29.06 0.51
CA SER A 228 -17.63 -29.07 1.57
C SER A 228 -17.30 -28.22 2.78
N LYS A 229 -16.01 -27.97 3.06
CA LYS A 229 -15.56 -27.10 4.16
C LYS A 229 -15.93 -25.64 3.97
N ILE A 230 -16.03 -25.18 2.71
CA ILE A 230 -16.31 -23.76 2.40
C ILE A 230 -17.69 -23.59 1.79
N ALA A 231 -18.18 -24.58 1.07
CA ALA A 231 -19.49 -24.61 0.42
C ALA A 231 -20.15 -25.97 0.62
N PRO A 232 -20.67 -26.24 1.83
CA PRO A 232 -21.42 -27.47 2.07
C PRO A 232 -22.71 -27.48 1.25
N ASN A 233 -23.09 -28.62 0.72
CA ASN A 233 -24.29 -28.82 -0.11
C ASN A 233 -24.23 -28.10 -1.48
N SER A 234 -23.06 -28.01 -2.09
CA SER A 234 -22.94 -27.51 -3.47
C SER A 234 -23.77 -28.32 -4.44
N LYS A 235 -24.34 -27.64 -5.44
CA LYS A 235 -25.20 -28.20 -6.48
C LYS A 235 -24.99 -27.48 -7.82
N ALA A 236 -25.62 -27.94 -8.87
CA ALA A 236 -25.63 -27.26 -10.16
C ALA A 236 -26.02 -25.77 -10.00
N GLY A 237 -25.26 -24.89 -10.61
CA GLY A 237 -25.39 -23.43 -10.50
C GLY A 237 -24.53 -22.77 -9.42
N ASP A 238 -23.94 -23.51 -8.47
CA ASP A 238 -23.05 -22.99 -7.44
C ASP A 238 -21.63 -22.79 -7.96
N LEU A 239 -20.86 -21.93 -7.26
CA LEU A 239 -19.47 -21.63 -7.60
C LEU A 239 -18.57 -22.86 -7.42
N ARG A 240 -17.70 -23.06 -8.39
CA ARG A 240 -16.67 -24.07 -8.41
C ARG A 240 -15.33 -23.47 -7.95
N TYR A 241 -14.84 -23.90 -6.80
CA TYR A 241 -13.60 -23.38 -6.21
C TYR A 241 -12.40 -24.24 -6.62
N VAL A 242 -11.25 -23.59 -6.79
CA VAL A 242 -10.02 -24.24 -7.26
C VAL A 242 -9.24 -24.78 -6.06
N ASP A 243 -8.85 -26.05 -6.14
CA ASP A 243 -7.84 -26.65 -5.26
C ASP A 243 -6.46 -26.17 -5.74
N ILE A 244 -5.87 -25.21 -5.05
CA ILE A 244 -4.55 -24.63 -5.37
C ILE A 244 -3.43 -25.46 -4.75
N SER A 245 -3.66 -26.05 -3.58
CA SER A 245 -2.71 -26.90 -2.86
C SER A 245 -2.49 -28.25 -3.54
N GLY A 246 -3.47 -28.72 -4.32
CA GLY A 246 -3.43 -30.00 -5.03
C GLY A 246 -3.66 -31.22 -4.15
N ASP A 247 -4.29 -31.04 -2.98
CA ASP A 247 -4.55 -32.13 -2.01
C ASP A 247 -5.91 -32.81 -2.19
N GLY A 248 -6.71 -32.38 -3.18
CA GLY A 248 -8.03 -32.91 -3.50
C GLY A 248 -9.16 -32.32 -2.66
N LYS A 249 -8.89 -31.30 -1.86
CA LYS A 249 -9.86 -30.58 -1.03
C LYS A 249 -9.69 -29.09 -1.21
N VAL A 250 -10.77 -28.33 -0.93
CA VAL A 250 -10.70 -26.87 -0.92
C VAL A 250 -10.88 -26.39 0.52
N ASP A 251 -9.79 -25.86 1.10
CA ASP A 251 -9.79 -25.36 2.47
C ASP A 251 -8.87 -24.12 2.64
N GLU A 252 -8.48 -23.79 3.86
CA GLU A 252 -7.64 -22.64 4.18
C GLU A 252 -6.29 -22.60 3.42
N ALA A 253 -5.79 -23.78 2.96
CA ALA A 253 -4.56 -23.86 2.17
C ALA A 253 -4.72 -23.34 0.74
N ASP A 254 -5.96 -23.26 0.23
CA ASP A 254 -6.27 -22.85 -1.13
C ASP A 254 -6.58 -21.36 -1.27
N LYS A 255 -6.49 -20.62 -0.16
CA LYS A 255 -6.60 -19.16 -0.22
C LYS A 255 -5.40 -18.56 -0.92
N ALA A 256 -5.67 -17.67 -1.87
CA ALA A 256 -4.66 -17.01 -2.69
C ALA A 256 -4.92 -15.50 -2.84
N TYR A 257 -3.95 -14.83 -3.44
CA TYR A 257 -4.09 -13.46 -3.88
C TYR A 257 -5.07 -13.38 -5.06
N LEU A 258 -6.15 -12.63 -4.88
CA LEU A 258 -7.19 -12.45 -5.90
C LEU A 258 -7.10 -11.08 -6.60
N GLY A 259 -6.38 -10.13 -6.02
CA GLY A 259 -6.25 -8.79 -6.58
C GLY A 259 -5.95 -7.74 -5.51
N SER A 260 -5.69 -6.51 -5.95
CA SER A 260 -5.46 -5.36 -5.09
C SER A 260 -6.70 -4.48 -5.02
N LYS A 261 -6.99 -3.93 -3.82
CA LYS A 261 -7.98 -2.86 -3.66
C LYS A 261 -7.45 -1.53 -4.18
N ILE A 262 -6.13 -1.40 -4.34
CA ILE A 262 -5.49 -0.20 -4.87
C ILE A 262 -5.40 -0.39 -6.38
N PRO A 263 -6.02 0.47 -7.21
CA PRO A 263 -5.90 0.41 -8.66
C PRO A 263 -4.43 0.51 -9.08
N GLN A 264 -3.99 -0.42 -9.92
CA GLN A 264 -2.63 -0.38 -10.47
C GLN A 264 -2.52 0.58 -11.66
N TYR A 265 -3.60 0.76 -12.37
CA TYR A 265 -3.69 1.61 -13.55
C TYR A 265 -4.80 2.63 -13.35
N THR A 266 -4.48 3.89 -13.55
CA THR A 266 -5.48 4.97 -13.57
C THR A 266 -5.27 5.82 -14.80
N PHE A 267 -6.35 6.29 -15.40
CA PHE A 267 -6.30 7.16 -16.56
C PHE A 267 -7.41 8.19 -16.49
N GLY A 268 -7.18 9.33 -17.12
CA GLY A 268 -8.15 10.38 -17.28
C GLY A 268 -8.05 11.01 -18.66
N LEU A 269 -9.16 11.50 -19.20
CA LEU A 269 -9.23 12.25 -20.43
C LEU A 269 -10.09 13.50 -20.19
N GLY A 270 -9.56 14.66 -20.54
CA GLY A 270 -10.25 15.95 -20.51
C GLY A 270 -10.35 16.52 -21.90
N LEU A 271 -11.50 17.08 -22.24
CA LEU A 271 -11.79 17.79 -23.50
C LEU A 271 -12.36 19.15 -23.17
N GLY A 272 -11.93 20.20 -23.89
CA GLY A 272 -12.45 21.54 -23.73
C GLY A 272 -12.18 22.46 -24.92
#